data_9d37de85d0a28b462e7f9899c4ebd305
#
_entry.id   9d37de85d0a28b462e7f9899c4ebd305
#
_cell.length_a   1.000
_cell.length_b   1.000
_cell.length_c   1.000
_cell.angle_alpha   90.00
_cell.angle_beta   90.00
_cell.angle_gamma   90.00
#
_symmetry.space_group_name_H-M   'P 1'
#
loop_
_entity.id
_entity.type
_entity.pdbx_description
1 polymer ?
#
loop_
_entity_poly.entity_id
_entity_poly.type
_entity_poly.pdbx_seq_one_letter_code
_entity_poly.pdbx_strand_id
1 'polypeptide(L)'
;MTTYSTNEFRSGMKVMLESDPCSILENEFVKPGKGQAFNRVKLRNLKNGRVWERTFKSGETLEAADVLESEMEYLYTDGEFWYFMKTDGSYDQLSASDSAVESCKDWLKEQEKYQVTLWNDDPISVEPPNFIDLEVVQTDPGLKGDTAQGGTKPAILSTGASIKAVPLFVNIGDVLKIDTRTGEYVSRAKG
;
A
#
# COMPACT_ATOMS: atom_id res chain seq x y z
N MET A 1 -1.60 -23.89 17.46
CA MET A 1 -0.90 -22.99 16.52
C MET A 1 -0.66 -23.75 15.22
N THR A 2 -0.99 -23.11 14.10
CA THR A 2 -0.73 -23.70 12.79
C THR A 2 0.72 -23.41 12.39
N THR A 3 1.47 -24.43 11.98
CA THR A 3 2.83 -24.28 11.46
C THR A 3 2.90 -24.85 10.05
N TYR A 4 3.79 -24.31 9.24
CA TYR A 4 4.09 -24.79 7.90
C TYR A 4 5.53 -25.28 7.84
N SER A 5 5.74 -26.45 7.25
CA SER A 5 7.09 -26.94 6.95
C SER A 5 7.59 -26.36 5.62
N THR A 6 8.89 -26.42 5.42
CA THR A 6 9.53 -25.96 4.17
C THR A 6 8.95 -26.58 2.90
N ASN A 7 8.44 -27.80 3.00
CA ASN A 7 7.81 -28.51 1.86
C ASN A 7 6.44 -27.93 1.49
N GLU A 8 5.82 -27.22 2.41
CA GLU A 8 4.50 -26.59 2.22
C GLU A 8 4.59 -25.15 1.75
N PHE A 9 5.76 -24.52 1.85
CA PHE A 9 5.92 -23.10 1.52
C PHE A 9 5.52 -22.81 0.08
N ARG A 10 4.65 -21.80 -0.07
CA ARG A 10 4.17 -21.29 -1.36
C ARG A 10 4.14 -19.77 -1.34
N SER A 11 4.30 -19.19 -2.48
CA SER A 11 4.09 -17.74 -2.67
C SER A 11 2.70 -17.33 -2.19
N GLY A 12 2.64 -16.24 -1.45
CA GLY A 12 1.41 -15.70 -0.86
C GLY A 12 1.10 -16.18 0.56
N MET A 13 1.77 -17.23 1.06
CA MET A 13 1.57 -17.70 2.43
C MET A 13 2.05 -16.66 3.45
N LYS A 14 1.30 -16.52 4.53
CA LYS A 14 1.57 -15.61 5.63
C LYS A 14 2.16 -16.39 6.81
N VAL A 15 3.35 -16.04 7.20
CA VAL A 15 4.13 -16.73 8.24
C VAL A 15 4.76 -15.73 9.20
N MET A 16 5.04 -16.19 10.42
CA MET A 16 5.77 -15.40 11.41
C MET A 16 7.28 -15.58 11.23
N LEU A 17 8.02 -14.51 11.15
CA LEU A 17 9.48 -14.51 11.15
C LEU A 17 9.97 -13.40 12.09
N GLU A 18 10.80 -13.77 13.09
CA GLU A 18 11.36 -12.82 14.06
C GLU A 18 10.29 -11.94 14.73
N SER A 19 9.14 -12.53 15.07
CA SER A 19 7.97 -11.87 15.68
C SER A 19 7.18 -10.92 14.76
N ASP A 20 7.50 -10.88 13.48
CA ASP A 20 6.79 -10.08 12.50
C ASP A 20 6.03 -10.95 11.49
N PRO A 21 4.84 -10.52 11.06
CA PRO A 21 4.12 -11.19 9.99
C PRO A 21 4.79 -10.92 8.65
N CYS A 22 5.05 -11.98 7.90
CA CYS A 22 5.70 -11.92 6.59
C CYS A 22 4.87 -12.65 5.53
N SER A 23 5.00 -12.23 4.29
CA SER A 23 4.48 -12.95 3.13
C SER A 23 5.62 -13.64 2.39
N ILE A 24 5.45 -14.91 2.07
CA ILE A 24 6.38 -15.64 1.22
C ILE A 24 6.19 -15.14 -0.23
N LEU A 25 7.25 -14.64 -0.84
CA LEU A 25 7.27 -14.22 -2.24
C LEU A 25 7.71 -15.34 -3.16
N GLU A 26 8.80 -16.03 -2.80
CA GLU A 26 9.41 -17.09 -3.58
C GLU A 26 9.94 -18.18 -2.64
N ASN A 27 9.87 -19.42 -3.08
CA ASN A 27 10.48 -20.55 -2.40
C ASN A 27 11.18 -21.44 -3.41
N GLU A 28 12.49 -21.58 -3.28
CA GLU A 28 13.34 -22.41 -4.11
C GLU A 28 13.89 -23.57 -3.29
N PHE A 29 13.60 -24.80 -3.70
CA PHE A 29 14.21 -25.99 -3.11
C PHE A 29 15.57 -26.26 -3.76
N VAL A 30 16.62 -26.33 -2.95
CA VAL A 30 17.99 -26.58 -3.41
C VAL A 30 18.48 -27.90 -2.82
N LYS A 31 18.88 -28.82 -3.69
CA LYS A 31 19.49 -30.08 -3.31
C LYS A 31 20.95 -30.11 -3.82
N PRO A 32 21.94 -29.73 -2.99
CA PRO A 32 23.33 -29.75 -3.41
C PRO A 32 23.83 -31.18 -3.62
N GLY A 33 24.85 -31.36 -4.44
CA GLY A 33 25.47 -32.67 -4.68
C GLY A 33 26.16 -33.23 -3.42
N LYS A 34 26.59 -32.37 -2.50
CA LYS A 34 27.10 -32.71 -1.18
C LYS A 34 26.47 -31.79 -0.15
N GLY A 35 25.93 -32.35 0.93
CA GLY A 35 25.27 -31.60 2.01
C GLY A 35 23.76 -31.81 2.08
N GLN A 36 23.14 -31.17 3.06
CA GLN A 36 21.69 -31.26 3.27
C GLN A 36 20.92 -30.36 2.28
N ALA A 37 19.75 -30.84 1.88
CA ALA A 37 18.80 -30.01 1.11
C ALA A 37 18.31 -28.85 1.96
N PHE A 38 18.08 -27.74 1.32
CA PHE A 38 17.56 -26.53 1.94
C PHE A 38 16.60 -25.79 1.03
N ASN A 39 15.80 -24.89 1.62
CA ASN A 39 14.95 -23.98 0.89
C ASN A 39 15.50 -22.56 1.00
N ARG A 40 15.65 -21.90 -0.13
CA ARG A 40 15.91 -20.45 -0.20
C ARG A 40 14.58 -19.73 -0.36
N VAL A 41 14.22 -18.95 0.64
CA VAL A 41 12.90 -18.33 0.72
C VAL A 41 13.05 -16.82 0.73
N LYS A 42 12.33 -16.17 -0.15
CA LYS A 42 12.23 -14.71 -0.22
C LYS A 42 10.94 -14.29 0.48
N LEU A 43 11.05 -13.44 1.47
CA LEU A 43 9.94 -13.00 2.31
C LEU A 43 9.83 -11.48 2.31
N ARG A 44 8.61 -10.96 2.41
CA ARG A 44 8.33 -9.55 2.64
C ARG A 44 7.75 -9.37 4.04
N ASN A 45 8.37 -8.52 4.84
CA ASN A 45 7.80 -8.07 6.10
C ASN A 45 6.57 -7.20 5.83
N LEU A 46 5.42 -7.55 6.40
CA LEU A 46 4.15 -6.85 6.13
C LEU A 46 3.98 -5.56 6.92
N LYS A 47 4.81 -5.32 7.94
CA LYS A 47 4.80 -4.06 8.70
C LYS A 47 5.57 -2.94 8.02
N ASN A 48 6.72 -3.26 7.42
CA ASN A 48 7.65 -2.26 6.87
C ASN A 48 7.99 -2.44 5.39
N GLY A 49 7.45 -3.47 4.74
CA GLY A 49 7.66 -3.77 3.32
C GLY A 49 9.05 -4.29 2.95
N ARG A 50 9.97 -4.45 3.91
CA ARG A 50 11.31 -4.97 3.64
C ARG A 50 11.26 -6.39 3.11
N VAL A 51 12.11 -6.66 2.13
CA VAL A 51 12.25 -7.98 1.52
C VAL A 51 13.57 -8.60 1.99
N TRP A 52 13.48 -9.83 2.48
CA TRP A 52 14.63 -10.64 2.91
C TRP A 52 14.70 -11.95 2.13
N GLU A 53 15.90 -12.45 2.00
CA GLU A 53 16.13 -13.83 1.59
C GLU A 53 16.67 -14.60 2.80
N ARG A 54 16.05 -15.74 3.10
CA ARG A 54 16.44 -16.63 4.21
C ARG A 54 16.56 -18.04 3.71
N THR A 55 17.50 -18.75 4.28
CA THR A 55 17.72 -20.18 4.01
C THR A 55 17.20 -21.01 5.18
N PHE A 56 16.35 -21.96 4.89
CA PHE A 56 15.80 -22.92 5.85
C PHE A 56 16.26 -24.34 5.51
N LYS A 57 16.67 -25.10 6.51
CA LYS A 57 16.96 -26.52 6.32
C LYS A 57 15.68 -27.26 5.98
N SER A 58 15.77 -28.30 5.17
CA SER A 58 14.62 -29.14 4.87
C SER A 58 14.00 -29.70 6.17
N GLY A 59 12.69 -29.49 6.34
CA GLY A 59 11.95 -29.89 7.53
C GLY A 59 11.83 -28.82 8.63
N GLU A 60 12.50 -27.68 8.52
CA GLU A 60 12.22 -26.54 9.40
C GLU A 60 10.79 -26.06 9.20
N THR A 61 10.22 -25.45 10.25
CA THR A 61 8.84 -24.96 10.26
C THR A 61 8.79 -23.48 10.62
N LEU A 62 7.80 -22.77 10.08
CA LEU A 62 7.42 -21.43 10.50
C LEU A 62 5.98 -21.43 10.98
N GLU A 63 5.70 -20.64 11.99
CA GLU A 63 4.34 -20.43 12.48
C GLU A 63 3.52 -19.64 11.44
N ALA A 64 2.26 -20.01 11.25
CA ALA A 64 1.33 -19.24 10.42
C ALA A 64 1.02 -17.90 11.07
N ALA A 65 1.00 -16.83 10.28
CA ALA A 65 0.54 -15.52 10.73
C ALA A 65 -0.96 -15.35 10.46
N ASP A 66 -1.69 -14.84 11.45
CA ASP A 66 -3.11 -14.47 11.29
C ASP A 66 -3.20 -13.11 10.58
N VAL A 67 -3.11 -13.13 9.27
CA VAL A 67 -3.16 -11.97 8.39
C VAL A 67 -4.34 -12.08 7.45
N LEU A 68 -5.16 -11.04 7.43
CA LEU A 68 -6.31 -10.88 6.54
C LEU A 68 -6.18 -9.57 5.76
N GLU A 69 -6.44 -9.62 4.47
CA GLU A 69 -6.61 -8.42 3.64
C GLU A 69 -8.11 -8.10 3.54
N SER A 70 -8.46 -6.85 3.83
CA SER A 70 -9.84 -6.38 3.84
C SER A 70 -9.96 -5.05 3.10
N GLU A 71 -10.99 -4.91 2.28
CA GLU A 71 -11.37 -3.61 1.74
C GLU A 71 -12.10 -2.82 2.83
N MET A 72 -11.64 -1.59 3.09
CA MET A 72 -12.22 -0.71 4.10
C MET A 72 -12.36 0.70 3.55
N GLU A 73 -13.39 1.40 4.02
CA GLU A 73 -13.64 2.81 3.69
C GLU A 73 -12.93 3.72 4.69
N TYR A 74 -12.18 4.69 4.19
CA TYR A 74 -11.56 5.71 5.04
C TYR A 74 -12.60 6.71 5.52
N LEU A 75 -12.63 6.95 6.82
CA LEU A 75 -13.60 7.86 7.45
C LEU A 75 -12.99 9.23 7.75
N TYR A 76 -12.01 9.29 8.64
CA TYR A 76 -11.37 10.53 9.09
C TYR A 76 -10.07 10.24 9.87
N THR A 77 -9.36 11.30 10.23
CA THR A 77 -8.25 11.25 11.18
C THR A 77 -8.49 12.27 12.32
N ASP A 78 -8.02 11.91 13.51
CA ASP A 78 -7.93 12.82 14.65
C ASP A 78 -6.52 13.44 14.80
N GLY A 79 -5.62 13.13 13.86
CA GLY A 79 -4.23 13.57 13.84
C GLY A 79 -3.26 12.57 14.49
N GLU A 80 -3.75 11.60 15.25
CA GLU A 80 -2.97 10.53 15.88
C GLU A 80 -3.25 9.18 15.21
N PHE A 81 -4.54 8.92 14.92
CA PHE A 81 -5.01 7.72 14.24
C PHE A 81 -5.83 8.05 13.01
N TRP A 82 -5.90 7.07 12.11
CA TRP A 82 -6.71 7.09 10.89
C TRP A 82 -7.77 6.00 10.99
N TYR A 83 -9.04 6.38 10.82
CA TYR A 83 -10.18 5.50 11.07
C TYR A 83 -10.75 4.97 9.78
N PHE A 84 -10.94 3.66 9.74
CA PHE A 84 -11.46 2.91 8.61
C PHE A 84 -12.65 2.06 9.03
N MET A 85 -13.61 1.90 8.14
CA MET A 85 -14.80 1.10 8.36
C MET A 85 -14.83 -0.08 7.40
N LYS A 86 -15.12 -1.27 7.92
CA LYS A 86 -15.30 -2.47 7.11
C LYS A 86 -16.48 -2.31 6.16
N THR A 87 -16.33 -2.80 4.93
CA THR A 87 -17.36 -2.76 3.88
C THR A 87 -18.11 -4.09 3.73
N ASP A 88 -17.90 -5.03 4.65
CA ASP A 88 -18.51 -6.37 4.67
C ASP A 88 -19.94 -6.42 5.24
N GLY A 89 -20.50 -5.28 5.59
CA GLY A 89 -21.83 -5.15 6.20
C GLY A 89 -21.82 -5.15 7.74
N SER A 90 -20.67 -5.36 8.38
CA SER A 90 -20.55 -5.24 9.84
C SER A 90 -20.47 -3.79 10.31
N TYR A 91 -19.98 -2.89 9.45
CA TYR A 91 -19.70 -1.48 9.78
C TYR A 91 -18.72 -1.29 10.93
N ASP A 92 -17.93 -2.32 11.25
CA ASP A 92 -16.91 -2.23 12.28
C ASP A 92 -15.84 -1.20 11.90
N GLN A 93 -15.47 -0.37 12.86
CA GLN A 93 -14.45 0.66 12.69
C GLN A 93 -13.15 0.22 13.35
N LEU A 94 -12.05 0.42 12.64
CA LEU A 94 -10.70 0.14 13.13
C LEU A 94 -9.84 1.39 12.98
N SER A 95 -8.91 1.57 13.92
CA SER A 95 -7.93 2.66 13.88
C SER A 95 -6.59 2.14 13.37
N ALA A 96 -6.01 2.84 12.41
CA ALA A 96 -4.67 2.59 11.92
C ALA A 96 -3.68 3.59 12.50
N SER A 97 -2.50 3.12 12.87
CA SER A 97 -1.42 3.97 13.36
C SER A 97 -0.75 4.75 12.22
N ASP A 98 0.05 5.74 12.58
CA ASP A 98 0.85 6.53 11.65
C ASP A 98 1.71 5.65 10.72
N SER A 99 2.38 4.65 11.27
CA SER A 99 3.21 3.72 10.50
C SER A 99 2.41 2.86 9.52
N ALA A 100 1.18 2.52 9.82
CA ALA A 100 0.32 1.72 8.95
C ALA A 100 -0.13 2.50 7.71
N VAL A 101 -0.27 3.82 7.80
CA VAL A 101 -0.74 4.70 6.72
C VAL A 101 0.37 5.51 6.06
N GLU A 102 1.61 5.39 6.51
CA GLU A 102 2.74 6.22 6.07
C GLU A 102 2.88 6.30 4.54
N SER A 103 2.72 5.17 3.86
CA SER A 103 2.84 5.10 2.40
C SER A 103 1.65 5.66 1.63
N CYS A 104 0.52 5.89 2.29
CA CYS A 104 -0.71 6.33 1.62
C CYS A 104 -1.33 7.62 2.15
N LYS A 105 -0.68 8.32 3.08
CA LYS A 105 -1.19 9.58 3.66
C LYS A 105 -1.59 10.61 2.62
N ASP A 106 -0.81 10.76 1.58
CA ASP A 106 -1.06 11.70 0.49
C ASP A 106 -2.31 11.35 -0.34
N TRP A 107 -2.81 10.12 -0.20
CA TRP A 107 -3.91 9.58 -0.99
C TRP A 107 -5.15 9.24 -0.15
N LEU A 108 -5.22 9.67 1.11
CA LEU A 108 -6.36 9.41 1.99
C LEU A 108 -7.47 10.42 1.75
N LYS A 109 -8.50 9.98 1.08
CA LYS A 109 -9.73 10.73 0.80
C LYS A 109 -10.90 10.07 1.53
N GLU A 110 -11.67 10.87 2.27
CA GLU A 110 -12.87 10.38 2.97
C GLU A 110 -13.84 9.71 2.00
N GLN A 111 -14.47 8.63 2.45
CA GLN A 111 -15.43 7.81 1.71
C GLN A 111 -14.82 7.04 0.51
N GLU A 112 -13.50 7.04 0.36
CA GLU A 112 -12.79 6.22 -0.63
C GLU A 112 -12.40 4.88 0.00
N LYS A 113 -12.23 3.85 -0.84
CA LYS A 113 -11.91 2.48 -0.42
C LYS A 113 -10.43 2.18 -0.54
N TYR A 114 -9.91 1.48 0.47
CA TYR A 114 -8.49 1.11 0.60
C TYR A 114 -8.36 -0.37 0.92
N GLN A 115 -7.26 -0.98 0.50
CA GLN A 115 -6.89 -2.32 0.94
C GLN A 115 -6.12 -2.23 2.25
N VAL A 116 -6.68 -2.81 3.29
CA VAL A 116 -6.10 -2.80 4.64
C VAL A 116 -5.62 -4.20 4.98
N THR A 117 -4.35 -4.31 5.35
CA THR A 117 -3.78 -5.55 5.86
C THR A 117 -3.96 -5.57 7.37
N LEU A 118 -4.68 -6.59 7.87
CA LEU A 118 -4.94 -6.81 9.27
C LEU A 118 -4.07 -7.96 9.78
N TRP A 119 -3.38 -7.75 10.88
CA TRP A 119 -2.66 -8.78 11.61
C TRP A 119 -3.23 -8.87 13.01
N ASN A 120 -3.79 -10.04 13.37
CA ASN A 120 -4.58 -10.22 14.60
C ASN A 120 -5.65 -9.13 14.76
N ASP A 121 -6.38 -8.84 13.68
CA ASP A 121 -7.41 -7.78 13.59
C ASP A 121 -6.89 -6.34 13.75
N ASP A 122 -5.58 -6.12 13.79
CA ASP A 122 -4.98 -4.80 13.89
C ASP A 122 -4.47 -4.32 12.52
N PRO A 123 -4.84 -3.12 12.05
CA PRO A 123 -4.35 -2.56 10.80
C PRO A 123 -2.83 -2.31 10.86
N ILE A 124 -2.07 -2.97 9.99
CA ILE A 124 -0.61 -2.81 9.91
C ILE A 124 -0.13 -2.16 8.61
N SER A 125 -0.98 -2.15 7.58
CA SER A 125 -0.66 -1.55 6.29
C SER A 125 -1.95 -1.14 5.58
N VAL A 126 -1.92 0.03 4.94
CA VAL A 126 -3.01 0.55 4.11
C VAL A 126 -2.46 0.88 2.73
N GLU A 127 -3.09 0.33 1.70
CA GLU A 127 -2.72 0.58 0.31
C GLU A 127 -3.82 1.34 -0.42
N PRO A 128 -3.49 2.44 -1.12
CA PRO A 128 -4.47 3.18 -1.90
C PRO A 128 -4.84 2.43 -3.20
N PRO A 129 -5.98 2.76 -3.81
CA PRO A 129 -6.25 2.32 -5.18
C PRO A 129 -5.17 2.88 -6.12
N ASN A 130 -4.91 2.20 -7.24
CA ASN A 130 -3.89 2.62 -8.20
C ASN A 130 -4.15 4.02 -8.76
N PHE A 131 -5.41 4.39 -8.87
CA PHE A 131 -5.84 5.71 -9.33
C PHE A 131 -6.84 6.31 -8.35
N ILE A 132 -6.71 7.60 -8.11
CA ILE A 132 -7.61 8.34 -7.24
C ILE A 132 -7.94 9.70 -7.87
N ASP A 133 -9.18 10.15 -7.66
CA ASP A 133 -9.66 11.44 -8.14
C ASP A 133 -9.62 12.44 -6.99
N LEU A 134 -8.78 13.48 -7.13
CA LEU A 134 -8.55 14.50 -6.11
C LEU A 134 -8.71 15.90 -6.67
N GLU A 135 -9.30 16.79 -5.87
CA GLU A 135 -9.50 18.19 -6.22
C GLU A 135 -8.21 19.00 -6.03
N VAL A 136 -7.95 19.92 -6.95
CA VAL A 136 -6.84 20.88 -6.86
C VAL A 136 -7.26 22.02 -5.93
N VAL A 137 -6.50 22.22 -4.84
CA VAL A 137 -6.73 23.29 -3.87
C VAL A 137 -5.77 24.47 -4.04
N GLN A 138 -4.61 24.22 -4.66
CA GLN A 138 -3.63 25.27 -4.97
C GLN A 138 -2.86 24.94 -6.24
N THR A 139 -2.74 25.91 -7.13
CA THR A 139 -1.87 25.86 -8.32
C THR A 139 -1.64 27.28 -8.83
N ASP A 140 -0.59 27.45 -9.61
CA ASP A 140 -0.30 28.72 -10.27
C ASP A 140 -1.23 28.94 -11.46
N PRO A 141 -1.55 30.20 -11.82
CA PRO A 141 -2.27 30.49 -13.06
C PRO A 141 -1.39 30.13 -14.27
N GLY A 142 -1.99 29.48 -15.27
CA GLY A 142 -1.33 29.24 -16.56
C GLY A 142 -1.23 30.58 -17.33
N LEU A 143 0.00 30.98 -17.68
CA LEU A 143 0.21 32.21 -18.50
C LEU A 143 -0.04 31.91 -19.98
N LYS A 144 -0.74 32.81 -20.67
CA LYS A 144 -0.88 32.76 -22.13
C LYS A 144 0.50 32.88 -22.76
N GLY A 145 0.91 31.89 -23.54
CA GLY A 145 2.22 31.88 -24.22
C GLY A 145 3.07 30.64 -23.84
N ASP A 146 2.86 30.06 -22.65
CA ASP A 146 3.58 28.86 -22.20
C ASP A 146 3.04 27.55 -22.82
N THR A 147 1.88 27.61 -23.47
CA THR A 147 1.19 26.46 -24.06
C THR A 147 1.85 25.91 -25.33
N ALA A 148 2.71 26.72 -25.99
CA ALA A 148 3.33 26.32 -27.28
C ALA A 148 4.36 25.19 -27.13
N GLN A 149 4.82 24.86 -25.92
CA GLN A 149 5.85 23.85 -25.67
C GLN A 149 5.41 22.74 -24.67
N GLY A 150 4.10 22.59 -24.39
CA GLY A 150 3.62 21.55 -23.47
C GLY A 150 4.12 21.75 -22.04
N GLY A 151 4.19 23.01 -21.56
CA GLY A 151 4.63 23.35 -20.21
C GLY A 151 3.75 22.74 -19.13
N THR A 152 4.34 22.51 -17.96
CA THR A 152 3.69 22.01 -16.76
C THR A 152 3.90 22.95 -15.58
N LYS A 153 3.09 22.78 -14.55
CA LYS A 153 3.19 23.54 -13.29
C LYS A 153 2.90 22.63 -12.10
N PRO A 154 3.33 22.99 -10.89
CA PRO A 154 2.99 22.24 -9.69
C PRO A 154 1.53 22.50 -9.26
N ALA A 155 0.96 21.54 -8.53
CA ALA A 155 -0.34 21.66 -7.89
C ALA A 155 -0.36 20.97 -6.53
N ILE A 156 -1.18 21.50 -5.62
CA ILE A 156 -1.47 20.86 -4.34
C ILE A 156 -2.92 20.40 -4.37
N LEU A 157 -3.15 19.15 -3.96
CA LEU A 157 -4.45 18.50 -3.96
C LEU A 157 -5.11 18.56 -2.58
N SER A 158 -6.39 18.24 -2.53
CA SER A 158 -7.22 18.31 -1.32
C SER A 158 -6.72 17.46 -0.14
N THR A 159 -5.95 16.41 -0.41
CA THR A 159 -5.30 15.57 0.61
C THR A 159 -4.00 16.16 1.16
N GLY A 160 -3.53 17.28 0.62
CA GLY A 160 -2.20 17.83 0.88
C GLY A 160 -1.10 17.28 -0.02
N ALA A 161 -1.41 16.33 -0.90
CA ALA A 161 -0.46 15.78 -1.87
C ALA A 161 0.03 16.87 -2.82
N SER A 162 1.33 16.90 -3.08
CA SER A 162 1.97 17.81 -4.04
C SER A 162 2.29 17.07 -5.32
N ILE A 163 1.74 17.55 -6.43
CA ILE A 163 2.02 17.02 -7.78
C ILE A 163 2.98 17.97 -8.48
N LYS A 164 4.11 17.45 -8.94
CA LYS A 164 5.18 18.28 -9.53
C LYS A 164 4.81 18.87 -10.87
N ALA A 165 4.04 18.14 -11.66
CA ALA A 165 3.77 18.50 -13.05
C ALA A 165 2.33 18.18 -13.45
N VAL A 166 1.49 19.21 -13.51
CA VAL A 166 0.17 19.14 -14.12
C VAL A 166 0.14 20.05 -15.35
N PRO A 167 -0.75 19.81 -16.33
CA PRO A 167 -0.89 20.70 -17.48
C PRO A 167 -1.23 22.13 -17.07
N LEU A 168 -0.76 23.12 -17.85
CA LEU A 168 -0.99 24.54 -17.56
C LEU A 168 -2.47 24.96 -17.52
N PHE A 169 -3.35 24.21 -18.19
CA PHE A 169 -4.81 24.47 -18.19
C PHE A 169 -5.52 24.10 -16.89
N VAL A 170 -4.85 23.39 -15.99
CA VAL A 170 -5.44 22.98 -14.71
C VAL A 170 -5.65 24.18 -13.81
N ASN A 171 -6.84 24.28 -13.21
CA ASN A 171 -7.22 25.35 -12.31
C ASN A 171 -7.58 24.82 -10.92
N ILE A 172 -7.59 25.70 -9.93
CA ILE A 172 -8.15 25.39 -8.60
C ILE A 172 -9.60 24.96 -8.76
N GLY A 173 -10.00 23.89 -8.08
CA GLY A 173 -11.32 23.28 -8.17
C GLY A 173 -11.46 22.16 -9.22
N ASP A 174 -10.48 22.04 -10.12
CA ASP A 174 -10.47 20.89 -11.03
C ASP A 174 -10.22 19.59 -10.27
N VAL A 175 -10.90 18.51 -10.67
CA VAL A 175 -10.67 17.18 -10.15
C VAL A 175 -9.78 16.42 -11.11
N LEU A 176 -8.68 15.90 -10.59
CA LEU A 176 -7.65 15.22 -11.38
C LEU A 176 -7.59 13.75 -10.99
N LYS A 177 -7.45 12.90 -11.99
CA LYS A 177 -7.06 11.50 -11.79
C LYS A 177 -5.56 11.40 -11.63
N ILE A 178 -5.13 10.84 -10.51
CA ILE A 178 -3.72 10.68 -10.15
C ILE A 178 -3.38 9.20 -10.07
N ASP A 179 -2.22 8.82 -10.60
CA ASP A 179 -1.63 7.49 -10.36
C ASP A 179 -0.91 7.52 -8.99
N THR A 180 -1.45 6.81 -8.01
CA THR A 180 -0.90 6.81 -6.64
C THR A 180 0.44 6.09 -6.54
N ARG A 181 0.78 5.23 -7.50
CA ARG A 181 2.05 4.48 -7.53
C ARG A 181 3.23 5.37 -7.89
N THR A 182 3.00 6.39 -8.72
CA THR A 182 4.03 7.32 -9.21
C THR A 182 3.86 8.74 -8.67
N GLY A 183 2.65 9.08 -8.20
CA GLY A 183 2.29 10.45 -7.81
C GLY A 183 2.09 11.38 -9.02
N GLU A 184 1.82 10.84 -10.19
CA GLU A 184 1.73 11.60 -11.44
C GLU A 184 0.28 11.84 -11.88
N TYR A 185 0.07 12.98 -12.50
CA TYR A 185 -1.17 13.33 -13.18
C TYR A 185 -1.43 12.38 -14.36
N VAL A 186 -2.65 11.89 -14.48
CA VAL A 186 -3.10 11.04 -15.59
C VAL A 186 -4.03 11.80 -16.52
N SER A 187 -5.11 12.36 -15.97
CA SER A 187 -6.12 13.09 -16.73
C SER A 187 -6.99 13.96 -15.82
N ARG A 188 -7.81 14.82 -16.40
CA ARG A 188 -8.96 15.37 -15.66
C ARG A 188 -9.97 14.25 -15.42
N ALA A 189 -10.50 14.18 -14.20
CA ALA A 189 -11.67 13.35 -13.93
C ALA A 189 -12.88 13.97 -14.65
N LYS A 190 -13.65 13.12 -15.30
CA LYS A 190 -14.95 13.55 -15.86
C LYS A 190 -15.90 13.70 -14.70
N GLY A 191 -16.42 14.91 -14.49
CA GLY A 191 -17.52 15.17 -13.60
C GLY A 191 -18.82 14.51 -14.07
#